data_e674ae5430d9fbf56b270563f548d795
#
_entry.id   e674ae5430d9fbf56b270563f548d795
#
_cell.length_a   1.000
_cell.length_b   1.000
_cell.length_c   1.000
_cell.angle_alpha   90.00
_cell.angle_beta   90.00
_cell.angle_gamma   90.00
#
_symmetry.space_group_name_H-M   'P 1'
#
loop_
_entity.id
_entity.type
_entity.pdbx_description
1 polymer ?
#
loop_
_entity_poly.entity_id
_entity_poly.type
_entity_poly.pdbx_seq_one_letter_code
_entity_poly.pdbx_strand_id
1 'polypeptide(L)'
;ALLLGIGSASNYNLEMGAGNEKKASSIAGTGLSSLIISGTILSVIVLLFLKPLLHFFGGTPDVMPYAIDYMGITAIGLPFYVLSTGGNHLIRADRSPTYSMTCILAGAAINTILDPLFIFGFGWGIKGAAWATVIGQIVSGLLIIFYFSRLRKMYLDHSMLIPKARNLSAIFSLGMASCINQVAIAAVQIVMNNTLRHYGALSAYGSDIPIACAGIISKVNQVFMAICI
;
A
#
# COMPACT_ATOMS: atom_id res chain seq x y z
N ALA A 1 -5.75 1.87 1.39
CA ALA A 1 -5.79 0.70 0.50
C ALA A 1 -6.63 -0.43 1.09
N LEU A 2 -6.29 -0.96 2.27
CA LEU A 2 -6.95 -2.14 2.86
C LEU A 2 -8.43 -1.91 3.18
N LEU A 3 -8.80 -0.75 3.74
CA LEU A 3 -10.20 -0.40 3.99
C LEU A 3 -11.06 -0.55 2.73
N LEU A 4 -10.62 0.08 1.64
CA LEU A 4 -11.35 0.06 0.37
C LEU A 4 -11.22 -1.29 -0.34
N GLY A 5 -10.03 -1.90 -0.35
CA GLY A 5 -9.77 -3.17 -1.03
C GLY A 5 -10.51 -4.34 -0.39
N ILE A 6 -10.33 -4.55 0.92
CA ILE A 6 -10.99 -5.63 1.67
C ILE A 6 -12.50 -5.37 1.76
N GLY A 7 -12.90 -4.12 2.06
CA GLY A 7 -14.31 -3.75 2.14
C GLY A 7 -15.05 -3.99 0.81
N SER A 8 -14.44 -3.64 -0.33
CA SER A 8 -15.03 -3.89 -1.65
C SER A 8 -15.10 -5.38 -1.98
N ALA A 9 -14.02 -6.13 -1.72
CA ALA A 9 -13.95 -7.55 -1.98
C ALA A 9 -14.97 -8.35 -1.14
N SER A 10 -15.09 -8.02 0.15
CA SER A 10 -16.04 -8.66 1.06
C SER A 10 -17.49 -8.39 0.66
N ASN A 11 -17.84 -7.13 0.36
CA ASN A 11 -19.18 -6.78 -0.11
C ASN A 11 -19.48 -7.41 -1.47
N TYR A 12 -18.50 -7.45 -2.38
CA TYR A 12 -18.65 -8.14 -3.66
C TYR A 12 -19.02 -9.61 -3.47
N ASN A 13 -18.29 -10.31 -2.61
CA ASN A 13 -18.56 -11.73 -2.33
C ASN A 13 -19.92 -11.96 -1.66
N LEU A 14 -20.35 -11.07 -0.75
CA LEU A 14 -21.65 -11.15 -0.09
C LEU A 14 -22.79 -11.00 -1.11
N GLU A 15 -22.73 -10.01 -1.99
CA GLU A 15 -23.77 -9.78 -2.99
C GLU A 15 -23.76 -10.87 -4.08
N MET A 16 -22.59 -11.40 -4.43
CA MET A 16 -22.49 -12.55 -5.33
C MET A 16 -23.12 -13.81 -4.70
N GLY A 17 -22.90 -14.05 -3.41
CA GLY A 17 -23.53 -15.14 -2.67
C GLY A 17 -25.06 -14.99 -2.54
N ALA A 18 -25.55 -13.76 -2.52
CA ALA A 18 -26.98 -13.45 -2.54
C ALA A 18 -27.61 -13.48 -3.94
N GLY A 19 -26.85 -13.75 -5.00
CA GLY A 19 -27.30 -13.77 -6.39
C GLY A 19 -27.48 -12.38 -7.03
N ASN A 20 -27.02 -11.31 -6.39
CA ASN A 20 -27.15 -9.93 -6.85
C ASN A 20 -25.97 -9.47 -7.71
N GLU A 21 -25.69 -10.11 -8.83
CA GLU A 21 -24.50 -9.86 -9.67
C GLU A 21 -24.31 -8.40 -10.07
N LYS A 22 -25.41 -7.69 -10.47
CA LYS A 22 -25.33 -6.27 -10.86
C LYS A 22 -24.90 -5.37 -9.71
N LYS A 23 -25.36 -5.65 -8.49
CA LYS A 23 -25.00 -4.89 -7.31
C LYS A 23 -23.56 -5.18 -6.88
N ALA A 24 -23.16 -6.45 -6.91
CA ALA A 24 -21.79 -6.87 -6.67
C ALA A 24 -20.81 -6.15 -7.62
N SER A 25 -21.10 -6.15 -8.91
CA SER A 25 -20.29 -5.46 -9.93
C SER A 25 -20.23 -3.94 -9.71
N SER A 26 -21.34 -3.32 -9.31
CA SER A 26 -21.39 -1.90 -8.98
C SER A 26 -20.52 -1.56 -7.74
N ILE A 27 -20.46 -2.45 -6.75
CA ILE A 27 -19.61 -2.29 -5.57
C ILE A 27 -18.15 -2.42 -5.96
N ALA A 28 -17.79 -3.42 -6.77
CA ALA A 28 -16.43 -3.60 -7.26
C ALA A 28 -15.93 -2.39 -8.07
N GLY A 29 -16.77 -1.87 -8.97
CA GLY A 29 -16.47 -0.66 -9.74
C GLY A 29 -16.26 0.57 -8.86
N THR A 30 -17.17 0.81 -7.90
CA THR A 30 -17.04 1.89 -6.91
C THR A 30 -15.75 1.73 -6.10
N GLY A 31 -15.41 0.52 -5.67
CA GLY A 31 -14.18 0.22 -4.94
C GLY A 31 -12.93 0.55 -5.74
N LEU A 32 -12.87 0.11 -7.00
CA LEU A 32 -11.73 0.35 -7.89
C LEU A 32 -11.49 1.86 -8.13
N SER A 33 -12.55 2.61 -8.43
CA SER A 33 -12.47 4.05 -8.62
C SER A 33 -12.05 4.77 -7.34
N SER A 34 -12.60 4.34 -6.20
CA SER A 34 -12.25 4.92 -4.90
C SER A 34 -10.79 4.67 -4.50
N LEU A 35 -10.20 3.52 -4.91
CA LEU A 35 -8.77 3.24 -4.71
C LEU A 35 -7.90 4.23 -5.49
N ILE A 36 -8.24 4.51 -6.75
CA ILE A 36 -7.49 5.46 -7.58
C ILE A 36 -7.59 6.87 -7.00
N ILE A 37 -8.82 7.31 -6.70
CA ILE A 37 -9.07 8.65 -6.15
C ILE A 37 -8.36 8.83 -4.81
N SER A 38 -8.52 7.89 -3.87
CA SER A 38 -7.89 7.97 -2.56
C SER A 38 -6.36 7.89 -2.63
N GLY A 39 -5.81 7.09 -3.54
CA GLY A 39 -4.38 7.01 -3.78
C GLY A 39 -3.81 8.34 -4.29
N THR A 40 -4.51 8.99 -5.21
CA THR A 40 -4.11 10.30 -5.75
C THR A 40 -4.21 11.39 -4.68
N ILE A 41 -5.31 11.44 -3.92
CA ILE A 41 -5.47 12.39 -2.82
C ILE A 41 -4.36 12.19 -1.77
N LEU A 42 -4.09 10.95 -1.40
CA LEU A 42 -3.03 10.63 -0.43
C LEU A 42 -1.65 11.05 -0.93
N SER A 43 -1.34 10.84 -2.22
CA SER A 43 -0.10 11.30 -2.85
C SER A 43 0.07 12.80 -2.73
N VAL A 44 -0.98 13.57 -3.05
CA VAL A 44 -0.97 15.03 -2.94
C VAL A 44 -0.78 15.49 -1.49
N ILE A 45 -1.49 14.88 -0.54
CA ILE A 45 -1.36 15.20 0.89
C ILE A 45 0.07 14.91 1.38
N VAL A 46 0.64 13.76 1.03
CA VAL A 46 2.02 13.40 1.43
C VAL A 46 3.03 14.38 0.84
N LEU A 47 2.89 14.78 -0.42
CA LEU A 47 3.80 15.76 -1.04
C LEU A 47 3.69 17.14 -0.39
N LEU A 48 2.48 17.60 -0.04
CA LEU A 48 2.27 18.90 0.61
C LEU A 48 2.78 18.94 2.05
N PHE A 49 2.61 17.85 2.79
CA PHE A 49 2.95 17.74 4.21
C PHE A 49 4.17 16.87 4.49
N LEU A 50 5.06 16.70 3.52
CA LEU A 50 6.18 15.76 3.58
C LEU A 50 7.08 15.98 4.81
N LYS A 51 7.55 17.20 5.04
CA LYS A 51 8.41 17.54 6.18
C LYS A 51 7.72 17.34 7.54
N PRO A 52 6.50 17.90 7.79
CA PRO A 52 5.77 17.65 9.03
C PRO A 52 5.52 16.16 9.31
N LEU A 53 5.18 15.39 8.28
CA LEU A 53 4.96 13.94 8.42
C LEU A 53 6.23 13.21 8.85
N LEU A 54 7.38 13.49 8.22
CA LEU A 54 8.64 12.86 8.57
C LEU A 54 9.05 13.18 10.01
N HIS A 55 8.86 14.42 10.47
CA HIS A 55 9.09 14.78 11.87
C HIS A 55 8.16 14.02 12.82
N PHE A 56 6.88 13.91 12.48
CA PHE A 56 5.89 13.18 13.28
C PHE A 56 6.23 11.68 13.42
N PHE A 57 6.77 11.07 12.35
CA PHE A 57 7.21 9.67 12.38
C PHE A 57 8.56 9.44 13.04
N GLY A 58 9.20 10.49 13.59
CA GLY A 58 10.42 10.36 14.38
C GLY A 58 11.72 10.47 13.57
N GLY A 59 11.70 11.12 12.40
CA GLY A 59 12.89 11.37 11.60
C GLY A 59 13.94 12.18 12.39
N THR A 60 15.19 11.66 12.43
CA THR A 60 16.32 12.36 13.02
C THR A 60 16.90 13.40 12.05
N PRO A 61 17.57 14.48 12.52
CA PRO A 61 18.16 15.49 11.65
C PRO A 61 19.12 14.92 10.59
N ASP A 62 19.87 13.88 10.93
CA ASP A 62 20.84 13.23 10.05
C ASP A 62 20.19 12.41 8.93
N VAL A 63 19.05 11.80 9.21
CA VAL A 63 18.29 10.99 8.24
C VAL A 63 17.32 11.82 7.40
N MET A 64 16.96 13.01 7.90
CA MET A 64 15.91 13.85 7.27
C MET A 64 16.15 14.16 5.78
N PRO A 65 17.35 14.55 5.31
CA PRO A 65 17.58 14.83 3.90
C PRO A 65 17.29 13.61 3.00
N TYR A 66 17.76 12.45 3.43
CA TYR A 66 17.55 11.18 2.71
C TYR A 66 16.10 10.73 2.72
N ALA A 67 15.41 10.92 3.85
CA ALA A 67 14.00 10.60 3.99
C ALA A 67 13.12 11.48 3.09
N ILE A 68 13.43 12.76 2.96
CA ILE A 68 12.72 13.70 2.06
C ILE A 68 12.89 13.27 0.60
N ASP A 69 14.11 12.95 0.18
CA ASP A 69 14.39 12.50 -1.18
C ASP A 69 13.66 11.19 -1.50
N TYR A 70 13.71 10.22 -0.59
CA TYR A 70 13.05 8.93 -0.74
C TYR A 70 11.53 9.05 -0.78
N MET A 71 10.93 9.71 0.23
CA MET A 71 9.47 9.87 0.34
C MET A 71 8.90 10.76 -0.76
N GLY A 72 9.64 11.80 -1.20
CA GLY A 72 9.21 12.66 -2.31
C GLY A 72 9.03 11.87 -3.60
N ILE A 73 9.96 10.97 -3.91
CA ILE A 73 9.88 10.10 -5.10
C ILE A 73 8.79 9.03 -4.91
N THR A 74 8.78 8.34 -3.77
CA THR A 74 7.81 7.25 -3.53
C THR A 74 6.37 7.75 -3.43
N ALA A 75 6.16 9.00 -3.00
CA ALA A 75 4.83 9.62 -2.99
C ALA A 75 4.17 9.66 -4.38
N ILE A 76 4.97 9.78 -5.46
CA ILE A 76 4.47 9.71 -6.85
C ILE A 76 3.91 8.31 -7.16
N GLY A 77 4.48 7.27 -6.57
CA GLY A 77 4.03 5.89 -6.73
C GLY A 77 2.77 5.52 -5.93
N LEU A 78 2.37 6.34 -4.93
CA LEU A 78 1.26 6.02 -4.03
C LEU A 78 -0.08 5.69 -4.73
N PRO A 79 -0.52 6.36 -5.81
CA PRO A 79 -1.74 5.98 -6.51
C PRO A 79 -1.68 4.53 -7.02
N PHE A 80 -0.56 4.14 -7.58
CA PHE A 80 -0.34 2.77 -8.08
C PHE A 80 -0.20 1.76 -6.95
N TYR A 81 0.44 2.14 -5.85
CA TYR A 81 0.54 1.32 -4.65
C TYR A 81 -0.83 1.04 -4.01
N VAL A 82 -1.66 2.08 -3.85
CA VAL A 82 -3.01 1.94 -3.28
C VAL A 82 -3.88 1.09 -4.19
N LEU A 83 -3.80 1.32 -5.50
CA LEU A 83 -4.50 0.52 -6.51
C LEU A 83 -4.01 -0.93 -6.50
N SER A 84 -2.70 -1.16 -6.47
CA SER A 84 -2.11 -2.50 -6.44
C SER A 84 -2.57 -3.26 -5.19
N THR A 85 -2.39 -2.68 -4.01
CA THR A 85 -2.74 -3.33 -2.75
C THR A 85 -4.25 -3.61 -2.65
N GLY A 86 -5.10 -2.62 -2.93
CA GLY A 86 -6.54 -2.78 -2.84
C GLY A 86 -7.13 -3.62 -3.97
N GLY A 87 -6.67 -3.43 -5.20
CA GLY A 87 -7.13 -4.16 -6.39
C GLY A 87 -6.83 -5.65 -6.35
N ASN A 88 -5.73 -6.06 -5.71
CA ASN A 88 -5.44 -7.48 -5.51
C ASN A 88 -6.53 -8.22 -4.71
N HIS A 89 -7.17 -7.58 -3.74
CA HIS A 89 -8.29 -8.18 -3.00
C HIS A 89 -9.51 -8.38 -3.91
N LEU A 90 -9.80 -7.44 -4.80
CA LEU A 90 -10.88 -7.56 -5.78
C LEU A 90 -10.60 -8.65 -6.83
N ILE A 91 -9.35 -8.79 -7.31
CA ILE A 91 -8.95 -9.86 -8.24
C ILE A 91 -9.13 -11.24 -7.59
N ARG A 92 -8.78 -11.38 -6.31
CA ARG A 92 -9.02 -12.62 -5.55
C ARG A 92 -10.51 -12.92 -5.40
N ALA A 93 -11.33 -11.89 -5.14
CA ALA A 93 -12.78 -12.02 -5.08
C ALA A 93 -13.39 -12.40 -6.46
N ASP A 94 -12.77 -11.96 -7.56
CA ASP A 94 -13.13 -12.35 -8.93
C ASP A 94 -12.61 -13.76 -9.33
N ARG A 95 -12.33 -14.61 -8.35
CA ARG A 95 -11.90 -16.02 -8.53
C ARG A 95 -10.58 -16.16 -9.33
N SER A 96 -9.68 -15.17 -9.25
CA SER A 96 -8.41 -15.18 -9.96
C SER A 96 -7.20 -14.95 -9.03
N PRO A 97 -7.04 -15.74 -7.94
CA PRO A 97 -5.95 -15.55 -6.97
C PRO A 97 -4.56 -15.71 -7.59
N THR A 98 -4.40 -16.60 -8.56
CA THR A 98 -3.13 -16.80 -9.27
C THR A 98 -2.67 -15.54 -9.99
N TYR A 99 -3.60 -14.83 -10.64
CA TYR A 99 -3.27 -13.56 -11.30
C TYR A 99 -2.90 -12.48 -10.29
N SER A 100 -3.61 -12.41 -9.16
CA SER A 100 -3.24 -11.51 -8.06
C SER A 100 -1.82 -11.76 -7.56
N MET A 101 -1.42 -13.04 -7.38
CA MET A 101 -0.03 -13.40 -7.05
C MET A 101 0.96 -12.94 -8.13
N THR A 102 0.63 -13.14 -9.39
CA THR A 102 1.48 -12.70 -10.52
C THR A 102 1.72 -11.20 -10.49
N CYS A 103 0.68 -10.38 -10.20
CA CYS A 103 0.82 -8.94 -10.08
C CYS A 103 1.80 -8.53 -8.96
N ILE A 104 1.69 -9.19 -7.79
CA ILE A 104 2.56 -8.91 -6.65
C ILE A 104 4.00 -9.35 -6.95
N LEU A 105 4.18 -10.57 -7.46
CA LEU A 105 5.50 -11.11 -7.77
C LEU A 105 6.20 -10.34 -8.89
N ALA A 106 5.49 -9.92 -9.94
CA ALA A 106 6.06 -9.13 -11.02
C ALA A 106 6.60 -7.79 -10.51
N GLY A 107 5.81 -7.07 -9.68
CA GLY A 107 6.26 -5.82 -9.07
C GLY A 107 7.45 -6.00 -8.15
N ALA A 108 7.44 -7.05 -7.32
CA ALA A 108 8.54 -7.36 -6.43
C ALA A 108 9.82 -7.76 -7.18
N ALA A 109 9.70 -8.60 -8.22
CA ALA A 109 10.83 -9.02 -9.04
C ALA A 109 11.48 -7.83 -9.75
N ILE A 110 10.68 -6.94 -10.34
CA ILE A 110 11.18 -5.73 -11.00
C ILE A 110 11.88 -4.83 -10.00
N ASN A 111 11.28 -4.59 -8.84
CA ASN A 111 11.91 -3.79 -7.77
C ASN A 111 13.25 -4.40 -7.37
N THR A 112 13.30 -5.72 -7.09
CA THR A 112 14.52 -6.42 -6.67
C THR A 112 15.64 -6.37 -7.71
N ILE A 113 15.30 -6.38 -9.01
CA ILE A 113 16.29 -6.27 -10.10
C ILE A 113 16.76 -4.82 -10.27
N LEU A 114 15.84 -3.86 -10.19
CA LEU A 114 16.16 -2.45 -10.39
C LEU A 114 16.89 -1.82 -9.21
N ASP A 115 16.65 -2.29 -7.98
CA ASP A 115 17.32 -1.77 -6.79
C ASP A 115 18.85 -1.78 -6.93
N PRO A 116 19.53 -2.95 -7.14
CA PRO A 116 20.97 -2.96 -7.27
C PRO A 116 21.45 -2.21 -8.54
N LEU A 117 20.68 -2.24 -9.61
CA LEU A 117 21.03 -1.53 -10.84
C LEU A 117 21.07 -0.01 -10.64
N PHE A 118 20.08 0.55 -9.95
CA PHE A 118 20.00 2.00 -9.74
C PHE A 118 20.91 2.46 -8.60
N ILE A 119 21.06 1.64 -7.54
CA ILE A 119 21.90 1.98 -6.40
C ILE A 119 23.40 1.91 -6.78
N PHE A 120 23.82 0.78 -7.36
CA PHE A 120 25.23 0.50 -7.64
C PHE A 120 25.62 0.78 -9.10
N GLY A 121 24.75 0.40 -10.07
CA GLY A 121 25.06 0.57 -11.49
C GLY A 121 25.07 2.04 -11.92
N PHE A 122 24.05 2.80 -11.55
CA PHE A 122 23.95 4.24 -11.84
C PHE A 122 24.45 5.14 -10.71
N GLY A 123 24.77 4.60 -9.54
CA GLY A 123 25.27 5.38 -8.41
C GLY A 123 24.25 6.35 -7.79
N TRP A 124 22.94 6.14 -8.00
CA TRP A 124 21.89 7.04 -7.52
C TRP A 124 21.59 6.87 -6.03
N GLY A 125 22.17 5.87 -5.37
CA GLY A 125 21.98 5.63 -3.92
C GLY A 125 20.50 5.52 -3.54
N ILE A 126 20.09 6.28 -2.52
CA ILE A 126 18.72 6.24 -1.97
C ILE A 126 17.66 6.66 -2.99
N LYS A 127 17.96 7.61 -3.87
CA LYS A 127 17.05 8.02 -4.95
C LYS A 127 16.81 6.88 -5.94
N GLY A 128 17.85 6.08 -6.21
CA GLY A 128 17.75 4.89 -7.05
C GLY A 128 16.78 3.86 -6.48
N ALA A 129 16.89 3.56 -5.18
CA ALA A 129 15.97 2.67 -4.48
C ALA A 129 14.51 3.19 -4.51
N ALA A 130 14.31 4.50 -4.36
CA ALA A 130 12.99 5.10 -4.46
C ALA A 130 12.38 4.92 -5.85
N TRP A 131 13.14 5.17 -6.92
CA TRP A 131 12.67 4.98 -8.29
C TRP A 131 12.40 3.51 -8.63
N ALA A 132 13.24 2.58 -8.20
CA ALA A 132 12.99 1.15 -8.38
C ALA A 132 11.68 0.72 -7.71
N THR A 133 11.41 1.23 -6.51
CA THR A 133 10.15 1.00 -5.79
C THR A 133 8.94 1.55 -6.57
N VAL A 134 9.02 2.78 -7.06
CA VAL A 134 7.94 3.40 -7.84
C VAL A 134 7.67 2.63 -9.13
N ILE A 135 8.70 2.21 -9.85
CA ILE A 135 8.54 1.41 -11.08
C ILE A 135 7.87 0.07 -10.78
N GLY A 136 8.28 -0.63 -9.72
CA GLY A 136 7.63 -1.86 -9.28
C GLY A 136 6.14 -1.66 -8.96
N GLN A 137 5.79 -0.57 -8.28
CA GLN A 137 4.40 -0.19 -7.99
C GLN A 137 3.60 0.13 -9.25
N ILE A 138 4.18 0.87 -10.20
CA ILE A 138 3.55 1.21 -11.48
C ILE A 138 3.26 -0.07 -12.26
N VAL A 139 4.22 -0.99 -12.37
CA VAL A 139 4.02 -2.25 -13.09
C VAL A 139 2.91 -3.07 -12.43
N SER A 140 2.92 -3.24 -11.11
CA SER A 140 1.84 -3.93 -10.40
C SER A 140 0.48 -3.26 -10.63
N GLY A 141 0.42 -1.93 -10.56
CA GLY A 141 -0.79 -1.16 -10.80
C GLY A 141 -1.32 -1.29 -12.23
N LEU A 142 -0.43 -1.26 -13.22
CA LEU A 142 -0.78 -1.46 -14.64
C LEU A 142 -1.30 -2.88 -14.91
N LEU A 143 -0.71 -3.91 -14.29
CA LEU A 143 -1.21 -5.28 -14.40
C LEU A 143 -2.63 -5.41 -13.83
N ILE A 144 -2.94 -4.70 -12.75
CA ILE A 144 -4.30 -4.65 -12.20
C ILE A 144 -5.28 -3.94 -13.14
N ILE A 145 -4.89 -2.80 -13.71
CA ILE A 145 -5.70 -2.11 -14.72
C ILE A 145 -5.93 -3.02 -15.94
N PHE A 146 -4.90 -3.70 -16.39
CA PHE A 146 -5.00 -4.65 -17.50
C PHE A 146 -5.99 -5.79 -17.19
N TYR A 147 -5.92 -6.35 -15.96
CA TYR A 147 -6.88 -7.37 -15.53
C TYR A 147 -8.31 -6.88 -15.63
N PHE A 148 -8.63 -5.75 -15.04
CA PHE A 148 -9.98 -5.20 -15.05
C PHE A 148 -10.45 -4.72 -16.43
N SER A 149 -9.50 -4.44 -17.34
CA SER A 149 -9.84 -4.08 -18.73
C SER A 149 -10.14 -5.29 -19.62
N ARG A 150 -9.41 -6.40 -19.45
CA ARG A 150 -9.39 -7.50 -20.42
C ARG A 150 -9.69 -8.88 -19.85
N LEU A 151 -9.26 -9.18 -18.62
CA LEU A 151 -9.24 -10.53 -18.06
C LEU A 151 -10.31 -10.76 -16.99
N ARG A 152 -11.04 -9.73 -16.59
CA ARG A 152 -12.06 -9.80 -15.54
C ARG A 152 -13.15 -10.84 -15.85
N LYS A 153 -13.56 -11.55 -14.83
CA LYS A 153 -14.71 -12.47 -14.88
C LYS A 153 -16.00 -11.79 -14.42
N MET A 154 -15.88 -10.71 -13.65
CA MET A 154 -17.00 -9.90 -13.20
C MET A 154 -17.51 -8.99 -14.32
N TYR A 155 -18.82 -8.72 -14.36
CA TYR A 155 -19.41 -7.76 -15.27
C TYR A 155 -19.18 -6.34 -14.76
N LEU A 156 -18.35 -5.56 -15.44
CA LEU A 156 -18.09 -4.16 -15.13
C LEU A 156 -18.40 -3.28 -16.32
N ASP A 157 -19.39 -2.40 -16.16
CA ASP A 157 -19.71 -1.36 -17.14
C ASP A 157 -19.08 -0.01 -16.70
N HIS A 158 -18.82 0.88 -17.65
CA HIS A 158 -18.26 2.21 -17.36
C HIS A 158 -19.12 3.02 -16.38
N SER A 159 -20.46 2.83 -16.42
CA SER A 159 -21.37 3.47 -15.46
C SER A 159 -21.19 3.01 -14.01
N MET A 160 -20.59 1.84 -13.79
CA MET A 160 -20.33 1.27 -12.46
C MET A 160 -19.04 1.77 -11.83
N LEU A 161 -18.16 2.40 -12.62
CA LEU A 161 -16.94 3.04 -12.12
C LEU A 161 -17.22 4.38 -11.44
N ILE A 162 -18.42 4.96 -11.59
CA ILE A 162 -18.81 6.18 -10.88
C ILE A 162 -19.05 5.85 -9.41
N PRO A 163 -18.31 6.49 -8.46
CA PRO A 163 -18.46 6.20 -7.04
C PRO A 163 -19.88 6.54 -6.56
N LYS A 164 -20.60 5.55 -6.06
CA LYS A 164 -21.94 5.73 -5.47
C LYS A 164 -21.82 5.78 -3.95
N ALA A 165 -22.33 6.85 -3.32
CA ALA A 165 -22.27 7.04 -1.87
C ALA A 165 -22.81 5.84 -1.06
N ARG A 166 -23.88 5.22 -1.54
CA ARG A 166 -24.47 4.02 -0.92
C ARG A 166 -23.50 2.83 -0.92
N ASN A 167 -22.79 2.61 -2.02
CA ASN A 167 -21.79 1.54 -2.10
C ASN A 167 -20.57 1.84 -1.24
N LEU A 168 -20.15 3.11 -1.20
CA LEU A 168 -19.07 3.58 -0.33
C LEU A 168 -19.37 3.29 1.15
N SER A 169 -20.57 3.61 1.63
CA SER A 169 -20.97 3.33 3.01
C SER A 169 -20.88 1.83 3.34
N ALA A 170 -21.32 0.94 2.43
CA ALA A 170 -21.21 -0.51 2.60
C ALA A 170 -19.72 -0.96 2.63
N ILE A 171 -18.88 -0.42 1.72
CA ILE A 171 -17.44 -0.70 1.66
C ILE A 171 -16.75 -0.26 2.97
N PHE A 172 -17.06 0.94 3.47
CA PHE A 172 -16.51 1.45 4.72
C PHE A 172 -16.91 0.58 5.92
N SER A 173 -18.17 0.14 6.00
CA SER A 173 -18.67 -0.70 7.10
C SER A 173 -17.86 -1.99 7.27
N LEU A 174 -17.64 -2.74 6.17
CA LEU A 174 -16.88 -4.00 6.23
C LEU A 174 -15.36 -3.80 6.24
N GLY A 175 -14.87 -2.71 5.63
CA GLY A 175 -13.43 -2.40 5.61
C GLY A 175 -12.92 -1.78 6.90
N MET A 176 -13.80 -1.23 7.76
CA MET A 176 -13.42 -0.50 8.97
C MET A 176 -12.60 -1.34 9.94
N ALA A 177 -12.94 -2.61 10.14
CA ALA A 177 -12.19 -3.50 11.03
C ALA A 177 -10.72 -3.62 10.60
N SER A 178 -10.46 -3.80 9.30
CA SER A 178 -9.09 -3.86 8.76
C SER A 178 -8.37 -2.52 8.88
N CYS A 179 -9.09 -1.40 8.73
CA CYS A 179 -8.53 -0.06 8.91
C CYS A 179 -8.11 0.17 10.36
N ILE A 180 -8.97 -0.11 11.33
CA ILE A 180 -8.68 0.04 12.76
C ILE A 180 -7.47 -0.79 13.15
N ASN A 181 -7.37 -2.04 12.69
CA ASN A 181 -6.22 -2.89 12.95
C ASN A 181 -4.91 -2.25 12.41
N GLN A 182 -4.93 -1.70 11.19
CA GLN A 182 -3.74 -1.04 10.63
C GLN A 182 -3.38 0.26 11.35
N VAL A 183 -4.37 1.03 11.79
CA VAL A 183 -4.15 2.24 12.59
C VAL A 183 -3.52 1.87 13.94
N ALA A 184 -4.00 0.80 14.58
CA ALA A 184 -3.42 0.32 15.84
C ALA A 184 -1.95 -0.11 15.65
N ILE A 185 -1.63 -0.87 14.60
CA ILE A 185 -0.25 -1.26 14.28
C ILE A 185 0.62 -0.02 14.05
N ALA A 186 0.13 0.95 13.28
CA ALA A 186 0.86 2.19 13.02
C ALA A 186 1.09 3.00 14.30
N ALA A 187 0.09 3.11 15.18
CA ALA A 187 0.21 3.80 16.45
C ALA A 187 1.28 3.15 17.35
N VAL A 188 1.26 1.81 17.46
CA VAL A 188 2.31 1.06 18.19
C VAL A 188 3.69 1.35 17.60
N GLN A 189 3.83 1.35 16.28
CA GLN A 189 5.10 1.62 15.61
C GLN A 189 5.61 3.04 15.90
N ILE A 190 4.74 4.04 15.86
CA ILE A 190 5.08 5.43 16.18
C ILE A 190 5.54 5.58 17.63
N VAL A 191 4.78 5.02 18.58
CA VAL A 191 5.13 5.05 20.00
C VAL A 191 6.46 4.34 20.24
N MET A 192 6.65 3.16 19.65
CA MET A 192 7.89 2.39 19.76
C MET A 192 9.09 3.19 19.23
N ASN A 193 9.00 3.76 18.04
CA ASN A 193 10.09 4.54 17.45
C ASN A 193 10.42 5.78 18.28
N ASN A 194 9.43 6.51 18.78
CA ASN A 194 9.65 7.69 19.63
C ASN A 194 10.27 7.31 20.98
N THR A 195 9.82 6.21 21.58
CA THR A 195 10.37 5.69 22.84
C THR A 195 11.82 5.25 22.66
N LEU A 196 12.11 4.47 21.61
CA LEU A 196 13.46 4.02 21.29
C LEU A 196 14.40 5.20 21.00
N ARG A 197 13.90 6.24 20.33
CA ARG A 197 14.67 7.47 20.10
C ARG A 197 14.99 8.17 21.40
N HIS A 198 14.01 8.36 22.28
CA HIS A 198 14.20 9.07 23.56
C HIS A 198 15.17 8.34 24.48
N TYR A 199 14.92 7.06 24.75
CA TYR A 199 15.79 6.27 25.64
C TYR A 199 17.12 5.88 24.97
N GLY A 200 17.16 5.71 23.66
CA GLY A 200 18.37 5.47 22.90
C GLY A 200 19.36 6.64 23.01
N ALA A 201 18.86 7.87 22.93
CA ALA A 201 19.68 9.07 23.11
C ALA A 201 20.30 9.17 24.51
N LEU A 202 19.72 8.54 25.53
CA LEU A 202 20.25 8.47 26.90
C LEU A 202 21.23 7.29 27.09
N SER A 203 21.36 6.40 26.11
CA SER A 203 22.23 5.23 26.14
C SER A 203 23.56 5.49 25.42
N ALA A 204 24.55 4.64 25.66
CA ALA A 204 25.84 4.67 24.96
C ALA A 204 25.73 4.37 23.44
N TYR A 205 24.58 3.88 22.97
CA TYR A 205 24.36 3.46 21.57
C TYR A 205 23.75 4.56 20.68
N GLY A 206 23.32 5.70 21.25
CA GLY A 206 22.66 6.78 20.50
C GLY A 206 21.22 6.45 20.09
N SER A 207 20.55 7.37 19.38
CA SER A 207 19.14 7.26 19.00
C SER A 207 18.87 6.30 17.84
N ASP A 208 19.82 6.12 16.93
CA ASP A 208 19.58 5.47 15.64
C ASP A 208 19.75 3.93 15.69
N ILE A 209 20.72 3.44 16.48
CA ILE A 209 20.99 1.99 16.58
C ILE A 209 19.79 1.22 17.15
N PRO A 210 19.13 1.63 18.25
CA PRO A 210 17.95 0.92 18.76
C PRO A 210 16.80 0.89 17.77
N ILE A 211 16.56 1.97 17.01
CA ILE A 211 15.52 2.03 15.98
C ILE A 211 15.83 1.06 14.83
N ALA A 212 17.09 1.04 14.37
CA ALA A 212 17.53 0.12 13.33
C ALA A 212 17.37 -1.36 13.76
N CYS A 213 17.78 -1.70 15.00
CA CYS A 213 17.60 -3.04 15.55
C CYS A 213 16.13 -3.46 15.62
N ALA A 214 15.24 -2.57 16.10
CA ALA A 214 13.80 -2.82 16.13
C ALA A 214 13.22 -3.01 14.72
N GLY A 215 13.69 -2.26 13.73
CA GLY A 215 13.34 -2.42 12.33
C GLY A 215 13.72 -3.79 11.78
N ILE A 216 14.92 -4.27 12.05
CA ILE A 216 15.39 -5.61 11.65
C ILE A 216 14.54 -6.70 12.30
N ILE A 217 14.30 -6.62 13.62
CA ILE A 217 13.47 -7.58 14.36
C ILE A 217 12.05 -7.63 13.76
N SER A 218 11.46 -6.48 13.45
CA SER A 218 10.13 -6.39 12.85
C SER A 218 10.08 -7.05 11.46
N LYS A 219 11.12 -6.89 10.65
CA LYS A 219 11.23 -7.52 9.32
C LYS A 219 11.37 -9.04 9.43
N VAL A 220 12.22 -9.51 10.34
CA VAL A 220 12.37 -10.95 10.60
C VAL A 220 11.03 -11.55 11.06
N ASN A 221 10.33 -10.89 11.98
CA ASN A 221 9.01 -11.34 12.44
C ASN A 221 7.99 -11.41 11.29
N GLN A 222 7.97 -10.42 10.38
CA GLN A 222 7.10 -10.44 9.20
C GLN A 222 7.37 -11.65 8.29
N VAL A 223 8.64 -12.05 8.10
CA VAL A 223 9.00 -13.23 7.32
C VAL A 223 8.46 -14.51 7.98
N PHE A 224 8.64 -14.67 9.29
CA PHE A 224 8.09 -15.81 10.03
C PHE A 224 6.57 -15.86 9.95
N MET A 225 5.89 -14.73 10.13
CA MET A 225 4.43 -14.66 10.01
C MET A 225 3.94 -15.01 8.60
N ALA A 226 4.67 -14.61 7.56
CA ALA A 226 4.32 -14.94 6.17
C ALA A 226 4.44 -16.44 5.84
N ILE A 227 5.29 -17.18 6.58
CA ILE A 227 5.41 -18.64 6.44
C ILE A 227 4.29 -19.36 7.20
N CYS A 228 3.81 -18.78 8.31
CA CYS A 228 2.79 -19.40 9.16
C CYS A 228 1.35 -19.20 8.66
N ILE A 229 1.10 -18.24 7.76
CA ILE A 229 -0.20 -17.89 7.20
C ILE A 229 -0.36 -18.46 5.79
#